data_e70580591eae6e7547b48da96e82563e
#
_entry.id   e70580591eae6e7547b48da96e82563e
#
_cell.length_a   1.000
_cell.length_b   1.000
_cell.length_c   1.000
_cell.angle_alpha   90.00
_cell.angle_beta   90.00
_cell.angle_gamma   90.00
#
_symmetry.space_group_name_H-M   'P 1'
#
loop_
_entity.id
_entity.type
_entity.pdbx_description
1 polymer ?
#
loop_
_entity_poly.entity_id
_entity_poly.type
_entity_poly.pdbx_seq_one_letter_code
_entity_poly.pdbx_strand_id
1 'polypeptide(L)'
;MKIKSLLLLSLLIVTTNCENIEKKSDQIDGLLVHSVYFWLNNPDNGQERAEFEKAIKKLIKTNKLALKKHLGKPGNTEKREVVENSYDYCMILTFPSLRAQRLYQDAPTHLIFIDEAKHLWKKVQVFDSMTESI
;
A
#
# COMPACT_ATOMS: atom_id res chain seq x y z
N MET A 1 -48.38 -56.45 -32.94
CA MET A 1 -48.19 -55.46 -31.90
C MET A 1 -46.75 -54.87 -32.06
N LYS A 2 -46.65 -53.64 -32.61
CA LYS A 2 -45.39 -53.03 -32.99
C LYS A 2 -45.00 -52.12 -31.87
N ILE A 3 -43.86 -52.41 -31.14
CA ILE A 3 -43.29 -51.61 -30.10
C ILE A 3 -42.39 -50.56 -30.79
N LYS A 4 -42.78 -49.28 -30.75
CA LYS A 4 -41.98 -48.18 -31.22
C LYS A 4 -40.96 -47.82 -30.10
N SER A 5 -39.69 -48.10 -30.38
CA SER A 5 -38.56 -47.69 -29.52
C SER A 5 -38.35 -46.17 -29.68
N LEU A 6 -38.55 -45.41 -28.59
CA LEU A 6 -38.30 -43.96 -28.54
C LEU A 6 -36.86 -43.73 -28.05
N LEU A 7 -35.96 -43.39 -28.98
CA LEU A 7 -34.60 -42.98 -28.65
C LEU A 7 -34.64 -41.56 -28.10
N LEU A 8 -34.40 -41.42 -26.79
CA LEU A 8 -34.20 -40.14 -26.14
C LEU A 8 -32.74 -39.69 -26.37
N LEU A 9 -32.55 -38.72 -27.26
CA LEU A 9 -31.24 -38.09 -27.49
C LEU A 9 -31.02 -37.02 -26.43
N SER A 10 -30.23 -37.33 -25.38
CA SER A 10 -29.85 -36.39 -24.37
C SER A 10 -28.74 -35.46 -24.90
N LEU A 11 -29.10 -34.20 -25.18
CA LEU A 11 -28.17 -33.14 -25.58
C LEU A 11 -27.39 -32.66 -24.36
N LEU A 12 -26.15 -33.11 -24.24
CA LEU A 12 -25.20 -32.64 -23.20
C LEU A 12 -24.78 -31.22 -23.58
N ILE A 13 -25.35 -30.20 -22.92
CA ILE A 13 -24.88 -28.82 -23.05
C ILE A 13 -23.62 -28.67 -22.16
N VAL A 14 -22.44 -28.74 -22.78
CA VAL A 14 -21.20 -28.38 -22.14
C VAL A 14 -21.10 -26.86 -22.07
N THR A 15 -21.46 -26.26 -20.93
CA THR A 15 -21.21 -24.86 -20.67
C THR A 15 -19.70 -24.70 -20.35
N THR A 16 -18.94 -24.26 -21.33
CA THR A 16 -17.58 -23.80 -21.10
C THR A 16 -17.65 -22.50 -20.29
N ASN A 17 -17.45 -22.60 -18.96
CA ASN A 17 -17.13 -21.44 -18.15
C ASN A 17 -15.76 -20.92 -18.62
N CYS A 18 -15.75 -19.86 -19.42
CA CYS A 18 -14.60 -19.00 -19.56
C CYS A 18 -14.43 -18.28 -18.21
N GLU A 19 -13.64 -18.84 -17.31
CA GLU A 19 -13.05 -18.07 -16.22
C GLU A 19 -12.14 -17.04 -16.87
N ASN A 20 -12.59 -15.79 -16.91
CA ASN A 20 -11.74 -14.64 -17.14
C ASN A 20 -10.77 -14.60 -15.96
N ILE A 21 -9.61 -15.22 -16.12
CA ILE A 21 -8.45 -14.98 -15.26
C ILE A 21 -8.04 -13.53 -15.56
N GLU A 22 -8.57 -12.59 -14.78
CA GLU A 22 -8.01 -11.24 -14.76
C GLU A 22 -6.53 -11.38 -14.45
N LYS A 23 -5.70 -11.12 -15.44
CA LYS A 23 -4.24 -11.11 -15.27
C LYS A 23 -3.95 -9.99 -14.28
N LYS A 24 -3.74 -10.36 -13.00
CA LYS A 24 -3.39 -9.39 -11.96
C LYS A 24 -2.15 -8.64 -12.44
N SER A 25 -2.28 -7.32 -12.58
CA SER A 25 -1.14 -6.46 -12.92
C SER A 25 -0.01 -6.69 -11.91
N ASP A 26 1.21 -6.82 -12.39
CA ASP A 26 2.42 -6.87 -11.57
C ASP A 26 2.91 -5.47 -11.16
N GLN A 27 2.26 -4.42 -11.65
CA GLN A 27 2.48 -3.05 -11.20
C GLN A 27 1.93 -2.81 -9.78
N ILE A 28 2.51 -1.83 -9.11
CA ILE A 28 2.00 -1.33 -7.83
C ILE A 28 0.60 -0.75 -8.03
N ASP A 29 -0.36 -1.26 -7.24
CA ASP A 29 -1.75 -0.83 -7.30
C ASP A 29 -1.91 0.63 -6.82
N GLY A 30 -2.48 1.48 -7.66
CA GLY A 30 -2.72 2.89 -7.40
C GLY A 30 -2.11 3.81 -8.46
N LEU A 31 -2.72 4.97 -8.63
CA LEU A 31 -2.24 5.99 -9.57
C LEU A 31 -1.06 6.79 -9.01
N LEU A 32 -1.02 7.01 -7.70
CA LEU A 32 -0.01 7.80 -7.02
C LEU A 32 0.66 6.98 -5.92
N VAL A 33 1.99 7.00 -5.91
CA VAL A 33 2.82 6.43 -4.85
C VAL A 33 3.39 7.57 -4.01
N HIS A 34 3.06 7.57 -2.72
CA HIS A 34 3.47 8.54 -1.71
C HIS A 34 4.47 7.88 -0.77
N SER A 35 5.75 8.21 -0.93
CA SER A 35 6.86 7.65 -0.15
C SER A 35 7.37 8.69 0.84
N VAL A 36 7.34 8.35 2.12
CA VAL A 36 7.72 9.24 3.22
C VAL A 36 8.83 8.61 4.04
N TYR A 37 9.91 9.34 4.24
CA TYR A 37 11.07 8.91 5.00
C TYR A 37 11.24 9.78 6.23
N PHE A 38 11.52 9.17 7.38
CA PHE A 38 11.64 9.83 8.68
C PHE A 38 13.02 9.61 9.30
N TRP A 39 13.61 10.67 9.80
CA TRP A 39 14.81 10.66 10.63
C TRP A 39 14.43 11.12 12.02
N LEU A 40 14.55 10.24 13.02
CA LEU A 40 14.20 10.55 14.40
C LEU A 40 15.23 11.49 15.04
N ASN A 41 14.80 12.26 16.05
CA ASN A 41 15.70 13.09 16.86
C ASN A 41 16.67 12.21 17.65
N ASN A 42 16.16 11.19 18.31
CA ASN A 42 16.90 10.28 19.18
C ASN A 42 16.63 8.82 18.76
N PRO A 43 17.23 8.34 17.64
CA PRO A 43 16.91 7.01 17.09
C PRO A 43 17.26 5.85 18.03
N ASP A 44 18.16 6.06 18.99
CA ASP A 44 18.55 5.06 19.99
C ASP A 44 17.71 5.11 21.27
N ASN A 45 16.85 6.11 21.43
CA ASN A 45 15.90 6.19 22.54
C ASN A 45 14.72 5.25 22.31
N GLY A 46 14.69 4.12 23.01
CA GLY A 46 13.67 3.09 22.84
C GLY A 46 12.24 3.56 23.15
N GLN A 47 12.07 4.50 24.07
CA GLN A 47 10.75 5.05 24.41
C GLN A 47 10.21 5.94 23.28
N GLU A 48 11.01 6.90 22.81
CA GLU A 48 10.63 7.80 21.71
C GLU A 48 10.37 7.00 20.41
N ARG A 49 11.18 5.97 20.16
CA ARG A 49 10.98 5.05 19.05
C ARG A 49 9.63 4.31 19.15
N ALA A 50 9.27 3.82 20.35
CA ALA A 50 8.00 3.14 20.57
C ALA A 50 6.81 4.11 20.42
N GLU A 51 6.93 5.35 20.86
CA GLU A 51 5.92 6.40 20.67
C GLU A 51 5.71 6.70 19.18
N PHE A 52 6.79 6.90 18.42
CA PHE A 52 6.71 7.09 16.97
C PHE A 52 6.06 5.89 16.28
N GLU A 53 6.50 4.67 16.59
CA GLU A 53 5.94 3.45 16.00
C GLU A 53 4.45 3.29 16.30
N LYS A 54 4.02 3.63 17.50
CA LYS A 54 2.60 3.60 17.88
C LYS A 54 1.79 4.58 17.04
N ALA A 55 2.25 5.81 16.90
CA ALA A 55 1.56 6.86 16.14
C ALA A 55 1.48 6.53 14.65
N ILE A 56 2.59 6.12 14.01
CA ILE A 56 2.59 5.80 12.58
C ILE A 56 1.78 4.53 12.26
N LYS A 57 1.82 3.51 13.11
CA LYS A 57 0.99 2.31 12.97
C LYS A 57 -0.50 2.63 13.12
N LYS A 58 -0.87 3.56 14.02
CA LYS A 58 -2.24 4.06 14.15
C LYS A 58 -2.70 4.74 12.86
N LEU A 59 -1.91 5.68 12.32
CA LEU A 59 -2.17 6.32 11.03
C LEU A 59 -2.42 5.28 9.93
N ILE A 60 -1.51 4.34 9.75
CA ILE A 60 -1.59 3.32 8.70
C ILE A 60 -2.86 2.47 8.83
N LYS A 61 -3.21 2.05 10.05
CA LYS A 61 -4.42 1.24 10.31
C LYS A 61 -5.71 2.00 10.05
N THR A 62 -5.76 3.26 10.43
CA THR A 62 -6.99 4.08 10.35
C THR A 62 -7.18 4.77 9.01
N ASN A 63 -6.11 4.90 8.20
CA ASN A 63 -6.20 5.45 6.85
C ASN A 63 -7.03 4.53 5.93
N LYS A 64 -8.18 5.06 5.45
CA LYS A 64 -9.10 4.35 4.52
C LYS A 64 -8.95 4.80 3.07
N LEU A 65 -8.12 5.81 2.80
CA LEU A 65 -7.96 6.42 1.48
C LEU A 65 -6.84 5.77 0.66
N ALA A 66 -5.86 5.17 1.31
CA ALA A 66 -4.78 4.46 0.66
C ALA A 66 -5.20 3.03 0.27
N LEU A 67 -4.81 2.59 -0.93
CA LEU A 67 -5.03 1.25 -1.46
C LEU A 67 -4.05 0.25 -0.86
N LYS A 68 -2.75 0.56 -0.93
CA LYS A 68 -1.66 -0.25 -0.38
C LYS A 68 -0.86 0.56 0.63
N LYS A 69 -0.25 -0.12 1.56
CA LYS A 69 0.45 0.49 2.68
C LYS A 69 1.67 -0.35 3.03
N HIS A 70 2.79 0.33 3.19
CA HIS A 70 4.04 -0.27 3.65
C HIS A 70 4.63 0.58 4.77
N LEU A 71 5.18 -0.06 5.78
CA LEU A 71 6.01 0.54 6.81
C LEU A 71 7.28 -0.28 6.91
N GLY A 72 8.41 0.35 6.71
CA GLY A 72 9.72 -0.30 6.69
C GLY A 72 10.78 0.45 7.48
N LYS A 73 11.90 -0.20 7.65
CA LYS A 73 13.17 0.33 8.13
C LYS A 73 14.23 0.15 7.03
N PRO A 74 15.40 0.80 7.11
CA PRO A 74 16.47 0.57 6.15
C PRO A 74 16.80 -0.90 5.99
N GLY A 75 16.90 -1.36 4.74
CA GLY A 75 17.35 -2.71 4.44
C GLY A 75 18.85 -2.86 4.66
N ASN A 76 19.29 -4.02 5.14
CA ASN A 76 20.72 -4.34 5.23
C ASN A 76 21.24 -4.82 3.88
N THR A 77 21.14 -3.96 2.86
CA THR A 77 21.65 -4.21 1.52
C THR A 77 23.11 -3.81 1.40
N GLU A 78 23.78 -4.28 0.33
CA GLU A 78 25.16 -3.89 0.05
C GLU A 78 25.31 -2.37 -0.03
N LYS A 79 26.36 -1.84 0.62
CA LYS A 79 26.67 -0.40 0.59
C LYS A 79 27.15 0.02 -0.79
N ARG A 80 26.45 0.98 -1.38
CA ARG A 80 26.80 1.63 -2.65
C ARG A 80 26.54 3.14 -2.49
N GLU A 81 27.24 3.98 -3.24
CA GLU A 81 27.10 5.44 -3.18
C GLU A 81 25.65 5.91 -3.38
N VAL A 82 24.89 5.19 -4.19
CA VAL A 82 23.48 5.53 -4.50
C VAL A 82 22.47 4.98 -3.48
N VAL A 83 22.91 4.22 -2.47
CA VAL A 83 22.03 3.63 -1.45
C VAL A 83 21.92 4.55 -0.25
N GLU A 84 20.77 5.21 -0.11
CA GLU A 84 20.48 6.06 1.04
C GLU A 84 19.72 5.27 2.12
N ASN A 85 20.43 4.91 3.17
CA ASN A 85 19.92 4.12 4.30
C ASN A 85 20.04 4.86 5.64
N SER A 86 20.18 6.20 5.62
CA SER A 86 20.34 7.00 6.86
C SER A 86 19.02 7.29 7.58
N TYR A 87 17.88 6.99 6.95
CA TYR A 87 16.57 7.16 7.56
C TYR A 87 16.26 6.08 8.61
N ASP A 88 15.34 6.36 9.54
CA ASP A 88 14.91 5.41 10.56
C ASP A 88 13.68 4.60 10.14
N TYR A 89 12.74 5.25 9.46
CA TYR A 89 11.52 4.62 8.96
C TYR A 89 11.15 5.13 7.57
N CYS A 90 10.56 4.25 6.77
CA CYS A 90 9.85 4.65 5.55
C CYS A 90 8.40 4.19 5.61
N MET A 91 7.49 5.04 5.14
CA MET A 91 6.09 4.72 4.90
C MET A 91 5.80 4.92 3.42
N ILE A 92 5.22 3.90 2.78
CA ILE A 92 4.75 4.02 1.40
C ILE A 92 3.25 3.77 1.38
N LEU A 93 2.53 4.71 0.82
CA LEU A 93 1.09 4.64 0.60
C LEU A 93 0.81 4.78 -0.89
N THR A 94 -0.15 4.03 -1.40
CA THR A 94 -0.61 4.23 -2.77
C THR A 94 -2.05 4.75 -2.76
N PHE A 95 -2.37 5.66 -3.68
CA PHE A 95 -3.69 6.27 -3.78
C PHE A 95 -4.29 6.09 -5.16
N PRO A 96 -5.63 5.91 -5.28
CA PRO A 96 -6.30 5.76 -6.57
C PRO A 96 -6.33 7.05 -7.38
N SER A 97 -6.02 8.19 -6.78
CA SER A 97 -6.04 9.50 -7.45
C SER A 97 -5.33 10.58 -6.63
N LEU A 98 -4.95 11.66 -7.29
CA LEU A 98 -4.46 12.89 -6.64
C LEU A 98 -5.48 13.46 -5.65
N ARG A 99 -6.78 13.33 -5.96
CA ARG A 99 -7.85 13.76 -5.05
C ARG A 99 -7.84 12.96 -3.76
N ALA A 100 -7.68 11.65 -3.83
CA ALA A 100 -7.62 10.79 -2.63
C ALA A 100 -6.42 11.14 -1.76
N GLN A 101 -5.27 11.42 -2.37
CA GLN A 101 -4.07 11.85 -1.65
C GLN A 101 -4.28 13.22 -0.97
N ARG A 102 -4.90 14.21 -1.66
CA ARG A 102 -5.24 15.49 -1.02
C ARG A 102 -6.19 15.33 0.17
N LEU A 103 -7.23 14.51 0.02
CA LEU A 103 -8.15 14.21 1.13
C LEU A 103 -7.44 13.52 2.31
N TYR A 104 -6.43 12.71 2.03
CA TYR A 104 -5.59 12.11 3.08
C TYR A 104 -4.80 13.16 3.86
N GLN A 105 -4.23 14.17 3.19
CA GLN A 105 -3.47 15.24 3.85
C GLN A 105 -4.33 15.99 4.88
N ASP A 106 -5.59 16.22 4.56
CA ASP A 106 -6.54 16.96 5.40
C ASP A 106 -7.33 16.04 6.37
N ALA A 107 -7.13 14.72 6.28
CA ALA A 107 -7.87 13.77 7.10
C ALA A 107 -7.52 13.91 8.59
N PRO A 108 -8.49 13.83 9.50
CA PRO A 108 -8.25 13.90 10.95
C PRO A 108 -7.20 12.89 11.42
N THR A 109 -7.16 11.69 10.83
CA THR A 109 -6.20 10.66 11.18
C THR A 109 -4.75 11.05 10.85
N HIS A 110 -4.54 11.78 9.74
CA HIS A 110 -3.24 12.31 9.36
C HIS A 110 -2.83 13.48 10.28
N LEU A 111 -3.74 14.41 10.54
CA LEU A 111 -3.48 15.57 11.41
C LEU A 111 -3.17 15.13 12.84
N ILE A 112 -3.86 14.13 13.37
CA ILE A 112 -3.57 13.52 14.68
C ILE A 112 -2.16 12.92 14.70
N PHE A 113 -1.76 12.19 13.64
CA PHE A 113 -0.41 11.65 13.54
C PHE A 113 0.66 12.74 13.58
N ILE A 114 0.46 13.83 12.83
CA ILE A 114 1.39 14.98 12.85
C ILE A 114 1.49 15.54 14.27
N ASP A 115 0.37 15.75 14.95
CA ASP A 115 0.35 16.31 16.30
C ASP A 115 1.01 15.38 17.33
N GLU A 116 0.71 14.08 17.27
CA GLU A 116 1.25 13.06 18.18
C GLU A 116 2.75 12.80 17.98
N ALA A 117 3.30 12.99 16.75
CA ALA A 117 4.63 12.49 16.42
C ALA A 117 5.63 13.54 15.88
N LYS A 118 5.20 14.75 15.52
CA LYS A 118 6.08 15.77 14.89
C LYS A 118 7.30 16.15 15.73
N HIS A 119 7.20 16.04 17.04
CA HIS A 119 8.32 16.36 17.95
C HIS A 119 9.37 15.24 18.01
N LEU A 120 9.10 14.06 17.48
CA LEU A 120 9.97 12.89 17.52
C LEU A 120 10.94 12.81 16.35
N TRP A 121 10.73 13.57 15.26
CA TRP A 121 11.62 13.57 14.11
C TRP A 121 12.32 14.91 13.88
N LYS A 122 13.53 14.86 13.35
CA LYS A 122 14.31 16.03 12.94
C LYS A 122 14.20 16.33 11.45
N LYS A 123 13.81 15.31 10.66
CA LYS A 123 13.65 15.45 9.20
C LYS A 123 12.58 14.51 8.72
N VAL A 124 11.76 14.99 7.81
CA VAL A 124 10.85 14.19 6.99
C VAL A 124 11.11 14.54 5.53
N GLN A 125 11.11 13.55 4.68
CA GLN A 125 11.24 13.74 3.23
C GLN A 125 10.18 12.93 2.51
N VAL A 126 9.50 13.56 1.57
CA VAL A 126 8.41 12.98 0.80
C VAL A 126 8.79 12.92 -0.67
N PHE A 127 8.48 11.79 -1.30
CA PHE A 127 8.57 11.61 -2.74
C PHE A 127 7.23 11.12 -3.25
N ASP A 128 6.61 11.93 -4.09
CA ASP A 128 5.37 11.59 -4.78
C ASP A 128 5.66 11.27 -6.24
N SER A 129 5.18 10.13 -6.70
CA SER A 129 5.31 9.74 -8.10
C SER A 129 3.98 9.25 -8.66
N MET A 130 3.75 9.52 -9.94
CA MET A 130 2.61 8.99 -10.69
C MET A 130 3.00 7.67 -11.33
N THR A 131 2.07 6.71 -11.33
CA THR A 131 2.27 5.44 -12.03
C THR A 131 2.24 5.67 -13.55
N GLU A 132 3.28 5.19 -14.23
CA GLU A 132 3.36 5.14 -15.68
C GLU A 132 3.06 3.72 -16.18
N SER A 133 2.51 3.62 -17.38
CA SER A 133 2.31 2.30 -18.01
C SER A 133 3.66 1.69 -18.43
N ILE A 134 3.89 0.43 -18.09
CA ILE A 134 5.06 -0.36 -18.47
C ILE A 134 4.65 -1.60 -19.24
#